data_f6526beba446a9a64db9ef589fc1145f
#
_entry.id   f6526beba446a9a64db9ef589fc1145f
#
_cell.length_a   1.000
_cell.length_b   1.000
_cell.length_c   1.000
_cell.angle_alpha   90.00
_cell.angle_beta   90.00
_cell.angle_gamma   90.00
#
_symmetry.space_group_name_H-M   'P 1'
#
loop_
_entity.id
_entity.type
_entity.pdbx_description
1 polymer ?
#
loop_
_entity_poly.entity_id
_entity_poly.type
_entity_poly.pdbx_seq_one_letter_code
_entity_poly.pdbx_strand_id
1 'polypeptide(L)'
;MAKVTGPLMSLEASGTIGNALTFSRWVGRPYVRRYTVPGNPQTLGQETHRNRFSAIGTITTWASRNTQFFGTNTKDDQALIKAKTPADQRWNGYLLRVMTSGNGAQYEAAKASWEGANLSSQPAWETAAMALTPPMPSATQRGAGGTSEPAATPGFLLFLLHWGMYRLGIQSAAPDATPPVYA
;
A
#
# COMPACT_ATOMS: atom_id res chain seq x y z
N MET A 1 5.93 28.93 -0.58
CA MET A 1 5.90 30.31 -1.09
C MET A 1 4.98 30.41 -2.27
N ALA A 2 4.12 31.45 -2.35
CA ALA A 2 3.32 31.70 -3.53
C ALA A 2 4.21 32.32 -4.64
N LYS A 3 4.11 31.79 -5.86
CA LYS A 3 4.78 32.34 -7.04
C LYS A 3 3.81 33.27 -7.76
N VAL A 4 4.19 34.52 -7.90
CA VAL A 4 3.38 35.55 -8.58
C VAL A 4 4.17 36.02 -9.79
N THR A 5 3.62 35.84 -10.99
CA THR A 5 4.26 36.25 -12.24
C THR A 5 3.78 37.63 -12.73
N GLY A 6 2.85 38.24 -11.97
CA GLY A 6 2.31 39.58 -12.23
C GLY A 6 1.85 40.25 -10.93
N PRO A 7 1.12 41.39 -11.00
CA PRO A 7 0.58 42.05 -9.83
C PRO A 7 -0.22 41.09 -8.94
N LEU A 8 -0.25 41.32 -7.63
CA LEU A 8 -0.88 40.42 -6.64
C LEU A 8 -2.35 40.06 -6.98
N MET A 9 -3.06 40.94 -7.68
CA MET A 9 -4.43 40.75 -8.18
C MET A 9 -4.47 40.20 -9.60
N SER A 10 -3.34 39.80 -10.17
CA SER A 10 -3.30 39.25 -11.52
C SER A 10 -3.87 37.84 -11.57
N LEU A 11 -4.37 37.43 -12.74
CA LEU A 11 -4.94 36.14 -13.02
C LEU A 11 -3.92 34.98 -12.99
N GLU A 12 -2.63 35.27 -12.81
CA GLU A 12 -1.54 34.30 -12.85
C GLU A 12 -0.96 33.98 -11.46
N ALA A 13 -1.53 34.53 -10.40
CA ALA A 13 -1.10 34.20 -9.05
C ALA A 13 -1.48 32.75 -8.72
N SER A 14 -0.53 32.01 -8.15
CA SER A 14 -0.73 30.66 -7.64
C SER A 14 0.06 30.40 -6.37
N GLY A 15 -0.49 29.59 -5.48
CA GLY A 15 0.15 29.26 -4.20
C GLY A 15 -0.52 29.91 -3.01
N THR A 16 0.14 29.86 -1.84
CA THR A 16 -0.42 30.35 -0.56
C THR A 16 0.41 31.48 -0.01
N ILE A 17 -0.24 32.55 0.46
CA ILE A 17 0.37 33.69 1.11
C ILE A 17 0.09 33.63 2.60
N GLY A 18 1.14 33.47 3.42
CA GLY A 18 1.13 33.63 4.87
C GLY A 18 0.06 32.81 5.61
N ASN A 19 -0.31 31.64 5.16
CA ASN A 19 -1.41 30.85 5.73
C ASN A 19 -2.78 31.58 5.79
N ALA A 20 -2.93 32.66 5.03
CA ALA A 20 -4.17 33.45 4.98
C ALA A 20 -4.98 33.18 3.74
N LEU A 21 -4.36 33.25 2.56
CA LEU A 21 -5.01 33.16 1.26
C LEU A 21 -4.31 32.15 0.35
N THR A 22 -5.10 31.36 -0.37
CA THR A 22 -4.63 30.47 -1.43
C THR A 22 -5.18 30.94 -2.78
N PHE A 23 -4.28 31.15 -3.73
CA PHE A 23 -4.58 31.46 -5.11
C PHE A 23 -4.47 30.18 -5.93
N SER A 24 -5.46 29.90 -6.76
CA SER A 24 -5.47 28.70 -7.62
C SER A 24 -6.32 28.94 -8.85
N ARG A 25 -6.32 27.97 -9.77
CA ARG A 25 -7.17 27.93 -10.96
C ARG A 25 -8.08 26.71 -10.93
N TRP A 26 -9.34 26.91 -11.26
CA TRP A 26 -10.31 25.83 -11.46
C TRP A 26 -10.90 25.96 -12.86
N VAL A 27 -10.71 24.95 -13.71
CA VAL A 27 -11.19 24.95 -15.10
C VAL A 27 -10.80 26.24 -15.83
N GLY A 28 -9.53 26.67 -15.69
CA GLY A 28 -9.00 27.88 -16.30
C GLY A 28 -9.39 29.20 -15.61
N ARG A 29 -10.32 29.20 -14.67
CA ARG A 29 -10.76 30.41 -13.93
C ARG A 29 -9.91 30.60 -12.68
N PRO A 30 -9.25 31.76 -12.49
CA PRO A 30 -8.52 32.06 -11.27
C PRO A 30 -9.51 32.30 -10.12
N TYR A 31 -9.16 31.79 -8.94
CA TYR A 31 -9.92 32.07 -7.71
C TYR A 31 -8.99 32.27 -6.53
N VAL A 32 -9.50 32.93 -5.54
CA VAL A 32 -8.85 33.12 -4.23
C VAL A 32 -9.76 32.56 -3.16
N ARG A 33 -9.20 31.79 -2.25
CA ARG A 33 -9.92 31.29 -1.10
C ARG A 33 -9.11 31.52 0.18
N ARG A 34 -9.80 31.56 1.32
CA ARG A 34 -9.13 31.53 2.59
C ARG A 34 -8.32 30.24 2.70
N TYR A 35 -7.08 30.33 3.15
CA TYR A 35 -6.31 29.14 3.50
C TYR A 35 -7.01 28.40 4.64
N THR A 36 -7.25 27.13 4.44
CA THR A 36 -7.85 26.26 5.46
C THR A 36 -6.99 25.01 5.54
N VAL A 37 -6.50 24.71 6.71
CA VAL A 37 -5.88 23.41 6.99
C VAL A 37 -7.02 22.41 7.19
N PRO A 38 -7.18 21.42 6.33
CA PRO A 38 -8.19 20.39 6.53
C PRO A 38 -7.98 19.69 7.86
N GLY A 39 -9.04 19.56 8.64
CA GLY A 39 -9.00 18.70 9.83
C GLY A 39 -8.66 17.26 9.44
N ASN A 40 -7.85 16.61 10.25
CA ASN A 40 -7.56 15.18 10.09
C ASN A 40 -8.20 14.43 11.28
N PRO A 41 -9.48 14.06 11.18
CA PRO A 41 -10.22 13.48 12.31
C PRO A 41 -9.78 12.08 12.68
N GLN A 42 -8.93 11.45 11.86
CA GLN A 42 -8.40 10.08 12.09
C GLN A 42 -9.53 9.09 12.43
N THR A 43 -10.59 9.15 11.65
CA THR A 43 -11.72 8.22 11.83
C THR A 43 -11.27 6.78 11.55
N LEU A 44 -11.95 5.80 12.13
CA LEU A 44 -11.66 4.39 11.92
C LEU A 44 -11.57 4.03 10.43
N GLY A 45 -12.49 4.55 9.59
CA GLY A 45 -12.44 4.31 8.15
C GLY A 45 -11.19 4.87 7.48
N GLN A 46 -10.74 6.07 7.88
CA GLN A 46 -9.50 6.65 7.36
C GLN A 46 -8.28 5.83 7.79
N GLU A 47 -8.20 5.41 9.05
CA GLU A 47 -7.07 4.60 9.54
C GLU A 47 -7.07 3.20 8.91
N THR A 48 -8.24 2.58 8.70
CA THR A 48 -8.34 1.31 7.97
C THR A 48 -7.76 1.42 6.55
N HIS A 49 -8.09 2.50 5.81
CA HIS A 49 -7.49 2.72 4.50
C HIS A 49 -5.98 2.94 4.58
N ARG A 50 -5.50 3.74 5.53
CA ARG A 50 -4.06 3.98 5.73
C ARG A 50 -3.31 2.68 6.04
N ASN A 51 -3.89 1.83 6.88
CA ASN A 51 -3.30 0.54 7.25
C ASN A 51 -3.17 -0.39 6.03
N ARG A 52 -4.19 -0.45 5.16
CA ARG A 52 -4.11 -1.19 3.90
C ARG A 52 -3.00 -0.66 2.99
N PHE A 53 -2.92 0.66 2.82
CA PHE A 53 -1.85 1.29 2.04
C PHE A 53 -0.48 1.07 2.65
N SER A 54 -0.35 1.15 3.97
CA SER A 54 0.90 0.88 4.69
C SER A 54 1.38 -0.54 4.44
N ALA A 55 0.51 -1.53 4.63
CA ALA A 55 0.84 -2.94 4.41
C ALA A 55 1.28 -3.21 2.95
N ILE A 56 0.48 -2.79 1.97
CA ILE A 56 0.78 -3.04 0.56
C ILE A 56 2.00 -2.23 0.11
N GLY A 57 2.19 -1.00 0.59
CA GLY A 57 3.39 -0.19 0.35
C GLY A 57 4.65 -0.86 0.87
N THR A 58 4.60 -1.45 2.06
CA THR A 58 5.70 -2.22 2.66
C THR A 58 6.05 -3.43 1.80
N ILE A 59 5.04 -4.21 1.38
CA ILE A 59 5.22 -5.37 0.49
C ILE A 59 5.86 -4.96 -0.83
N THR A 60 5.37 -3.91 -1.49
CA THR A 60 5.90 -3.47 -2.77
C THR A 60 7.33 -2.93 -2.66
N THR A 61 7.65 -2.25 -1.56
CA THR A 61 9.01 -1.78 -1.29
C THR A 61 9.96 -2.95 -1.05
N TRP A 62 9.53 -3.95 -0.28
CA TRP A 62 10.31 -5.16 -0.06
C TRP A 62 10.50 -5.94 -1.36
N ALA A 63 9.45 -6.25 -2.10
CA ALA A 63 9.50 -7.00 -3.35
C ALA A 63 10.39 -6.33 -4.41
N SER A 64 10.56 -5.01 -4.36
CA SER A 64 11.50 -4.30 -5.24
C SER A 64 12.97 -4.54 -4.90
N ARG A 65 13.28 -5.06 -3.73
CA ARG A 65 14.63 -5.34 -3.22
C ARG A 65 14.94 -6.82 -3.12
N ASN A 66 13.88 -7.64 -3.08
CA ASN A 66 14.02 -9.09 -3.04
C ASN A 66 14.49 -9.61 -4.39
N THR A 67 15.51 -10.45 -4.37
CA THR A 67 16.05 -11.14 -5.56
C THR A 67 15.90 -12.66 -5.48
N GLN A 68 15.31 -13.16 -4.40
CA GLN A 68 15.06 -14.58 -4.21
C GLN A 68 13.85 -15.04 -5.02
N PHE A 69 13.82 -16.31 -5.36
CA PHE A 69 12.73 -16.94 -6.10
C PHE A 69 11.97 -17.88 -5.18
N PHE A 70 10.66 -17.93 -5.32
CA PHE A 70 9.86 -18.88 -4.56
C PHE A 70 9.47 -20.10 -5.40
N GLY A 71 9.51 -21.27 -4.79
CA GLY A 71 9.16 -22.53 -5.42
C GLY A 71 10.06 -22.85 -6.64
N THR A 72 9.45 -23.19 -7.76
CA THR A 72 10.14 -23.50 -9.03
C THR A 72 10.26 -22.31 -9.97
N ASN A 73 9.93 -21.09 -9.51
CA ASN A 73 10.01 -19.90 -10.35
C ASN A 73 11.47 -19.54 -10.66
N THR A 74 11.69 -18.97 -11.83
CA THR A 74 12.98 -18.46 -12.29
C THR A 74 13.06 -16.94 -12.23
N LYS A 75 12.06 -16.30 -11.67
CA LYS A 75 11.92 -14.85 -11.58
C LYS A 75 11.53 -14.47 -10.16
N ASP A 76 12.02 -13.31 -9.71
CA ASP A 76 11.64 -12.71 -8.44
C ASP A 76 10.18 -12.24 -8.44
N ASP A 77 9.66 -11.94 -7.25
CA ASP A 77 8.28 -11.51 -7.05
C ASP A 77 7.92 -10.27 -7.88
N GLN A 78 8.84 -9.32 -7.97
CA GLN A 78 8.64 -8.09 -8.74
C GLN A 78 8.48 -8.42 -10.24
N ALA A 79 9.33 -9.26 -10.78
CA ALA A 79 9.31 -9.63 -12.21
C ALA A 79 8.05 -10.43 -12.55
N LEU A 80 7.60 -11.30 -11.65
CA LEU A 80 6.35 -12.03 -11.79
C LEU A 80 5.13 -11.11 -11.83
N ILE A 81 5.07 -10.14 -10.89
CA ILE A 81 3.97 -9.17 -10.85
C ILE A 81 4.02 -8.24 -12.07
N LYS A 82 5.21 -7.78 -12.48
CA LYS A 82 5.39 -6.97 -13.70
C LYS A 82 4.87 -7.68 -14.94
N ALA A 83 5.11 -8.98 -15.08
CA ALA A 83 4.64 -9.77 -16.22
C ALA A 83 3.10 -9.83 -16.34
N LYS A 84 2.38 -9.62 -15.24
CA LYS A 84 0.91 -9.58 -15.19
C LYS A 84 0.36 -8.16 -15.20
N THR A 85 1.21 -7.16 -15.09
CA THR A 85 0.80 -5.74 -15.07
C THR A 85 0.56 -5.24 -16.49
N PRO A 86 -0.58 -4.56 -16.78
CA PRO A 86 -0.78 -3.88 -18.06
C PRO A 86 0.34 -2.89 -18.37
N ALA A 87 0.67 -2.72 -19.65
CA ALA A 87 1.82 -1.93 -20.10
C ALA A 87 1.73 -0.43 -19.75
N ASP A 88 0.52 0.08 -19.57
CA ASP A 88 0.21 1.46 -19.20
C ASP A 88 0.27 1.75 -17.70
N GLN A 89 0.54 0.72 -16.87
CA GLN A 89 0.49 0.82 -15.41
C GLN A 89 1.82 0.46 -14.76
N ARG A 90 2.07 1.05 -13.59
CA ARG A 90 3.18 0.63 -12.73
C ARG A 90 2.76 -0.59 -11.92
N TRP A 91 3.62 -1.58 -11.82
CA TRP A 91 3.36 -2.85 -11.15
C TRP A 91 2.91 -2.69 -9.68
N ASN A 92 3.53 -1.77 -8.94
CA ASN A 92 3.19 -1.48 -7.54
C ASN A 92 1.79 -0.86 -7.42
N GLY A 93 1.45 0.08 -8.31
CA GLY A 93 0.10 0.66 -8.38
C GLY A 93 -0.95 -0.35 -8.82
N TYR A 94 -0.58 -1.28 -9.70
CA TYR A 94 -1.47 -2.34 -10.13
C TYR A 94 -1.77 -3.33 -9.00
N LEU A 95 -0.74 -3.81 -8.27
CA LEU A 95 -0.93 -4.66 -7.11
C LEU A 95 -1.78 -3.95 -6.05
N LEU A 96 -1.48 -2.68 -5.75
CA LEU A 96 -2.27 -1.88 -4.83
C LEU A 96 -3.75 -1.82 -5.26
N ARG A 97 -4.01 -1.53 -6.53
CA ARG A 97 -5.38 -1.48 -7.08
C ARG A 97 -6.11 -2.81 -6.93
N VAL A 98 -5.46 -3.93 -7.25
CA VAL A 98 -6.04 -5.28 -7.13
C VAL A 98 -6.41 -5.58 -5.68
N MET A 99 -5.53 -5.28 -4.74
CA MET A 99 -5.74 -5.56 -3.31
C MET A 99 -6.74 -4.61 -2.65
N THR A 100 -6.87 -3.36 -3.14
CA THR A 100 -7.80 -2.37 -2.60
C THR A 100 -9.12 -2.29 -3.36
N SER A 101 -9.28 -3.01 -4.47
CA SER A 101 -10.53 -3.05 -5.23
C SER A 101 -11.70 -3.52 -4.37
N GLY A 102 -12.92 -3.08 -4.72
CA GLY A 102 -14.10 -3.42 -3.94
C GLY A 102 -14.05 -2.92 -2.50
N ASN A 103 -13.57 -1.68 -2.28
CA ASN A 103 -13.39 -1.08 -0.96
C ASN A 103 -12.44 -1.89 -0.04
N GLY A 104 -11.44 -2.54 -0.63
CA GLY A 104 -10.46 -3.34 0.09
C GLY A 104 -10.89 -4.79 0.35
N ALA A 105 -11.90 -5.28 -0.35
CA ALA A 105 -12.43 -6.62 -0.15
C ALA A 105 -11.34 -7.71 -0.24
N GLN A 106 -10.35 -7.56 -1.12
CA GLN A 106 -9.28 -8.54 -1.26
C GLN A 106 -8.31 -8.52 -0.07
N TYR A 107 -8.01 -7.33 0.45
CA TYR A 107 -7.22 -7.19 1.67
C TYR A 107 -7.94 -7.79 2.88
N GLU A 108 -9.24 -7.51 3.03
CA GLU A 108 -10.04 -8.05 4.14
C GLU A 108 -10.21 -9.56 4.02
N ALA A 109 -10.36 -10.09 2.80
CA ALA A 109 -10.41 -11.54 2.58
C ALA A 109 -9.07 -12.22 2.95
N ALA A 110 -7.94 -11.62 2.59
CA ALA A 110 -6.63 -12.11 3.00
C ALA A 110 -6.46 -12.06 4.52
N LYS A 111 -6.89 -10.96 5.16
CA LYS A 111 -6.85 -10.80 6.60
C LYS A 111 -7.72 -11.83 7.32
N ALA A 112 -8.95 -12.02 6.86
CA ALA A 112 -9.86 -13.03 7.41
C ALA A 112 -9.32 -14.46 7.24
N SER A 113 -8.69 -14.76 6.10
CA SER A 113 -8.02 -16.04 5.87
C SER A 113 -6.82 -16.24 6.81
N TRP A 114 -6.04 -15.18 7.04
CA TRP A 114 -4.92 -15.19 7.97
C TRP A 114 -5.37 -15.40 9.42
N GLU A 115 -6.39 -14.69 9.86
CA GLU A 115 -6.96 -14.79 11.21
C GLU A 115 -7.69 -16.12 11.43
N GLY A 116 -8.33 -16.65 10.39
CA GLY A 116 -9.00 -17.95 10.38
C GLY A 116 -8.08 -19.13 10.12
N ALA A 117 -6.87 -18.89 9.59
CA ALA A 117 -5.86 -19.91 9.45
C ALA A 117 -5.48 -20.43 10.84
N ASN A 118 -5.36 -21.75 10.98
CA ASN A 118 -4.93 -22.37 12.24
C ASN A 118 -3.74 -21.59 12.82
N LEU A 119 -3.84 -21.22 14.11
CA LEU A 119 -2.75 -20.53 14.83
C LEU A 119 -1.39 -21.23 14.68
N SER A 120 -1.38 -22.52 14.37
CA SER A 120 -0.18 -23.29 14.07
C SER A 120 0.53 -22.90 12.76
N SER A 121 -0.16 -22.31 11.81
CA SER A 121 0.45 -21.92 10.52
C SER A 121 1.09 -20.52 10.54
N GLN A 122 0.57 -19.62 11.37
CA GLN A 122 1.12 -18.26 11.48
C GLN A 122 2.61 -18.24 11.86
N PRO A 123 3.09 -19.02 12.86
CA PRO A 123 4.51 -19.08 13.18
C PRO A 123 5.39 -19.57 12.03
N ALA A 124 4.88 -20.46 11.17
CA ALA A 124 5.62 -20.92 9.99
C ALA A 124 5.83 -19.79 8.99
N TRP A 125 4.79 -18.98 8.75
CA TRP A 125 4.88 -17.80 7.90
C TRP A 125 5.79 -16.71 8.47
N GLU A 126 5.78 -16.50 9.79
CA GLU A 126 6.70 -15.57 10.46
C GLU A 126 8.16 -16.03 10.30
N THR A 127 8.42 -17.32 10.52
CA THR A 127 9.75 -17.90 10.33
C THR A 127 10.21 -17.75 8.88
N ALA A 128 9.35 -18.07 7.91
CA ALA A 128 9.66 -17.93 6.50
C ALA A 128 9.96 -16.47 6.12
N ALA A 129 9.15 -15.52 6.59
CA ALA A 129 9.33 -14.09 6.30
C ALA A 129 10.64 -13.53 6.88
N MET A 130 11.06 -14.00 8.04
CA MET A 130 12.32 -13.59 8.68
C MET A 130 13.55 -14.25 8.07
N ALA A 131 13.38 -15.42 7.43
CA ALA A 131 14.48 -16.14 6.76
C ALA A 131 14.83 -15.53 5.39
N LEU A 132 14.02 -14.63 4.85
CA LEU A 132 14.25 -13.96 3.55
C LEU A 132 15.45 -13.01 3.59
N THR A 133 16.03 -12.74 2.44
CA THR A 133 17.14 -11.80 2.29
C THR A 133 16.79 -10.73 1.22
N PRO A 134 16.47 -9.49 1.62
CA PRO A 134 16.33 -9.00 3.01
C PRO A 134 15.07 -9.56 3.71
N PRO A 135 15.07 -9.66 5.06
CA PRO A 135 13.89 -10.12 5.79
C PRO A 135 12.70 -9.18 5.56
N MET A 136 11.49 -9.74 5.57
CA MET A 136 10.26 -8.95 5.42
C MET A 136 10.10 -8.02 6.64
N PRO A 137 9.93 -6.71 6.45
CA PRO A 137 9.68 -5.79 7.56
C PRO A 137 8.22 -5.88 8.04
N SER A 138 7.94 -5.36 9.23
CA SER A 138 6.58 -5.13 9.71
C SER A 138 6.00 -3.83 9.12
N ALA A 139 4.68 -3.71 9.08
CA ALA A 139 4.00 -2.48 8.67
C ALA A 139 3.23 -1.85 9.83
N THR A 140 3.43 -0.56 10.08
CA THR A 140 2.74 0.20 11.12
C THR A 140 1.24 0.22 10.86
N GLN A 141 0.45 0.00 11.91
CA GLN A 141 -1.01 0.15 11.90
C GLN A 141 -1.47 1.17 12.94
N ARG A 142 -2.63 1.78 12.68
CA ARG A 142 -3.23 2.79 13.54
C ARG A 142 -4.72 2.53 13.70
N GLY A 143 -5.22 2.73 14.90
CA GLY A 143 -6.63 2.70 15.23
C GLY A 143 -7.30 4.07 15.13
N ALA A 144 -8.55 4.13 15.52
CA ALA A 144 -9.32 5.38 15.56
C ALA A 144 -8.62 6.44 16.43
N GLY A 145 -8.66 7.69 15.99
CA GLY A 145 -7.95 8.78 16.67
C GLY A 145 -6.43 8.73 16.57
N GLY A 146 -5.87 7.87 15.69
CA GLY A 146 -4.42 7.71 15.50
C GLY A 146 -3.74 6.93 16.61
N THR A 147 -4.49 6.16 17.41
CA THR A 147 -3.95 5.26 18.43
C THR A 147 -3.01 4.23 17.78
N SER A 148 -2.01 3.79 18.54
CA SER A 148 -1.11 2.73 18.08
C SER A 148 -1.84 1.39 18.14
N GLU A 149 -1.84 0.68 17.01
CA GLU A 149 -2.31 -0.70 16.92
C GLU A 149 -1.10 -1.64 16.71
N PRO A 150 -1.24 -2.93 17.02
CA PRO A 150 -0.20 -3.90 16.70
C PRO A 150 0.19 -3.82 15.22
N ALA A 151 1.49 -3.77 14.95
CA ALA A 151 1.97 -3.72 13.57
C ALA A 151 1.54 -4.99 12.81
N ALA A 152 1.30 -4.83 11.51
CA ALA A 152 1.16 -6.01 10.64
C ALA A 152 2.47 -6.78 10.62
N THR A 153 2.41 -8.03 10.98
CA THR A 153 3.59 -8.88 11.17
C THR A 153 4.26 -9.23 9.84
N PRO A 154 5.56 -9.52 9.81
CA PRO A 154 6.26 -9.96 8.60
C PRO A 154 5.59 -11.17 7.93
N GLY A 155 5.16 -12.16 8.69
CA GLY A 155 4.47 -13.33 8.17
C GLY A 155 3.15 -13.00 7.50
N PHE A 156 2.34 -12.12 8.11
CA PHE A 156 1.12 -11.63 7.48
C PHE A 156 1.40 -10.88 6.17
N LEU A 157 2.45 -10.06 6.12
CA LEU A 157 2.81 -9.34 4.90
C LEU A 157 3.28 -10.27 3.79
N LEU A 158 4.04 -11.30 4.11
CA LEU A 158 4.42 -12.35 3.14
C LEU A 158 3.18 -13.11 2.64
N PHE A 159 2.28 -13.49 3.53
CA PHE A 159 0.99 -14.10 3.18
C PHE A 159 0.18 -13.19 2.24
N LEU A 160 0.10 -11.91 2.56
CA LEU A 160 -0.62 -10.91 1.77
C LEU A 160 -0.02 -10.71 0.36
N LEU A 161 1.32 -10.77 0.23
CA LEU A 161 2.00 -10.76 -1.07
C LEU A 161 1.57 -11.96 -1.92
N HIS A 162 1.60 -13.16 -1.36
CA HIS A 162 1.17 -14.38 -2.06
C HIS A 162 -0.31 -14.38 -2.38
N TRP A 163 -1.15 -13.80 -1.51
CA TRP A 163 -2.56 -13.56 -1.83
C TRP A 163 -2.72 -12.65 -3.05
N GLY A 164 -1.95 -11.57 -3.11
CA GLY A 164 -1.92 -10.68 -4.27
C GLY A 164 -1.48 -11.42 -5.55
N MET A 165 -0.45 -12.24 -5.48
CA MET A 165 0.01 -13.06 -6.60
C MET A 165 -1.04 -14.10 -7.05
N TYR A 166 -1.75 -14.71 -6.12
CA TYR A 166 -2.91 -15.55 -6.44
C TYR A 166 -3.99 -14.77 -7.19
N ARG A 167 -4.34 -13.59 -6.71
CA ARG A 167 -5.36 -12.73 -7.36
C ARG A 167 -4.93 -12.24 -8.75
N LEU A 168 -3.64 -12.14 -9.01
CA LEU A 168 -3.06 -11.83 -10.32
C LEU A 168 -2.95 -13.05 -11.25
N GLY A 169 -3.32 -14.25 -10.78
CA GLY A 169 -3.19 -15.49 -11.54
C GLY A 169 -1.72 -15.90 -11.77
N ILE A 170 -0.82 -15.52 -10.85
CA ILE A 170 0.56 -15.97 -10.82
C ILE A 170 0.64 -17.32 -10.10
N GLN A 171 -0.17 -17.49 -9.07
CA GLN A 171 -0.34 -18.74 -8.34
C GLN A 171 -1.71 -19.34 -8.63
N SER A 172 -1.79 -20.66 -8.69
CA SER A 172 -3.02 -21.41 -9.00
C SER A 172 -3.95 -21.55 -7.79
N ALA A 173 -3.41 -21.44 -6.58
CA ALA A 173 -4.16 -21.56 -5.32
C ALA A 173 -3.90 -20.37 -4.41
N ALA A 174 -4.88 -20.06 -3.55
CA ALA A 174 -4.70 -19.10 -2.47
C ALA A 174 -3.65 -19.63 -1.47
N PRO A 175 -2.90 -18.73 -0.79
CA PRO A 175 -1.99 -19.14 0.27
C PRO A 175 -2.73 -19.93 1.36
N ASP A 176 -2.11 -20.98 1.82
CA ASP A 176 -2.61 -21.88 2.85
C ASP A 176 -1.73 -21.88 4.11
N ALA A 177 -1.78 -22.97 4.88
CA ALA A 177 -0.98 -23.15 6.10
C ALA A 177 0.53 -23.23 5.83
N THR A 178 0.95 -23.52 4.61
CA THR A 178 2.35 -23.78 4.27
C THR A 178 2.95 -22.58 3.52
N PRO A 179 3.94 -21.87 4.13
CA PRO A 179 4.60 -20.78 3.41
C PRO A 179 5.44 -21.35 2.24
N PRO A 180 5.57 -20.59 1.15
CA PRO A 180 6.43 -20.98 0.06
C PRO A 180 7.90 -20.95 0.47
N VAL A 181 8.70 -21.85 -0.09
CA VAL A 181 10.16 -21.87 0.09
C VAL A 181 10.79 -20.93 -0.93
N TYR A 182 11.61 -20.03 -0.43
CA TYR A 182 12.44 -19.13 -1.23
C TYR A 182 13.86 -19.70 -1.34
N ALA A 183 14.46 -19.59 -2.53
CA ALA A 183 15.81 -20.00 -2.82
C ALA A 183 16.67 -18.83 -3.33
#